data_c70740277ac4eb1340be40c4c7b55610
#
_entry.id   c70740277ac4eb1340be40c4c7b55610
#
_cell.length_a   1.000
_cell.length_b   1.000
_cell.length_c   1.000
_cell.angle_alpha   90.00
_cell.angle_beta   90.00
_cell.angle_gamma   90.00
#
_symmetry.space_group_name_H-M   'P 1'
#
loop_
_entity.id
_entity.type
_entity.pdbx_description
1 polymer ?
#
loop_
_entity_poly.entity_id
_entity_poly.type
_entity_poly.pdbx_seq_one_letter_code
_entity_poly.pdbx_strand_id
1 'polypeptide(L)'
;LERYEEKSTGSFLYTVFLMSQSQNADADMVTGEGRLFLEEQKQIQEMAVGGPAVFLGHCAAEALKDKQGLVRVFIRCSGEAKKKRIQEDYQLPPEKMESIRKFFDRKRAAYYKANTSRDWRDPENYDIVLDSSRLGIEGCVAVLKGLFDK
;
A
#
# COMPACT_ATOMS: atom_id res chain seq x y z
N LEU A 1 -1.71 12.92 -17.44
CA LEU A 1 -1.16 12.21 -16.29
C LEU A 1 -2.03 12.36 -15.03
N GLU A 2 -2.64 13.52 -14.76
CA GLU A 2 -3.47 13.78 -13.57
C GLU A 2 -4.77 12.95 -13.48
N ARG A 3 -5.29 12.44 -14.58
CA ARG A 3 -6.57 11.67 -14.60
C ARG A 3 -6.46 10.20 -14.17
N TYR A 4 -5.27 9.65 -14.05
CA TYR A 4 -5.08 8.24 -13.64
C TYR A 4 -4.92 8.06 -12.14
N GLU A 5 -4.49 9.07 -11.39
CA GLU A 5 -4.27 8.98 -9.93
C GLU A 5 -5.59 8.92 -9.14
N GLU A 6 -6.62 9.65 -9.53
CA GLU A 6 -7.93 9.63 -8.84
C GLU A 6 -8.67 8.30 -8.96
N LYS A 7 -8.49 7.55 -10.04
CA LYS A 7 -9.17 6.26 -10.24
C LYS A 7 -8.50 5.11 -9.47
N SER A 8 -7.21 5.17 -9.25
CA SER A 8 -6.44 4.13 -8.55
C SER A 8 -6.73 4.10 -7.05
N THR A 9 -6.84 5.27 -6.40
CA THR A 9 -7.14 5.38 -4.97
C THR A 9 -8.58 4.94 -4.67
N GLY A 10 -9.53 5.25 -5.54
CA GLY A 10 -10.93 4.81 -5.44
C GLY A 10 -11.06 3.29 -5.58
N SER A 11 -10.28 2.66 -6.45
CA SER A 11 -10.33 1.20 -6.67
C SER A 11 -9.83 0.41 -5.46
N PHE A 12 -8.73 0.83 -4.82
CA PHE A 12 -8.23 0.17 -3.61
C PHE A 12 -9.20 0.33 -2.43
N LEU A 13 -9.70 1.53 -2.20
CA LEU A 13 -10.70 1.79 -1.15
C LEU A 13 -12.01 1.05 -1.43
N TYR A 14 -12.41 0.94 -2.68
CA TYR A 14 -13.60 0.19 -3.09
C TYR A 14 -13.42 -1.32 -2.88
N THR A 15 -12.28 -1.88 -3.23
CA THR A 15 -11.95 -3.29 -2.97
C THR A 15 -11.93 -3.60 -1.48
N VAL A 16 -11.31 -2.73 -0.67
CA VAL A 16 -11.30 -2.86 0.80
C VAL A 16 -12.71 -2.69 1.38
N PHE A 17 -13.54 -1.82 0.81
CA PHE A 17 -14.94 -1.64 1.20
C PHE A 17 -15.77 -2.89 0.89
N LEU A 18 -15.63 -3.48 -0.29
CA LEU A 18 -16.32 -4.73 -0.66
C LEU A 18 -15.89 -5.89 0.25
N MET A 19 -14.59 -6.01 0.57
CA MET A 19 -14.10 -7.01 1.51
C MET A 19 -14.62 -6.80 2.94
N SER A 20 -14.94 -5.57 3.34
CA SER A 20 -15.50 -5.27 4.66
C SER A 20 -16.97 -5.65 4.80
N GLN A 21 -17.71 -5.76 3.70
CA GLN A 21 -19.12 -6.16 3.72
C GLN A 21 -19.34 -7.67 3.75
N SER A 22 -18.33 -8.48 3.39
CA SER A 22 -18.45 -9.93 3.41
C SER A 22 -18.05 -10.51 4.77
N GLN A 23 -18.86 -10.25 5.81
CA GLN A 23 -18.67 -10.86 7.14
C GLN A 23 -19.21 -12.31 7.25
N ASN A 24 -19.73 -12.88 6.17
CA ASN A 24 -20.24 -14.25 6.11
C ASN A 24 -19.59 -15.01 4.95
N ALA A 25 -18.26 -15.22 5.04
CA ALA A 25 -17.56 -15.93 3.99
C ALA A 25 -17.23 -17.35 4.42
N ASP A 26 -17.93 -18.30 3.81
CA ASP A 26 -17.64 -19.72 3.83
C ASP A 26 -16.23 -20.03 3.29
N ALA A 27 -15.72 -21.23 3.61
CA ALA A 27 -14.36 -21.70 3.27
C ALA A 27 -13.97 -21.55 1.76
N ASP A 28 -14.93 -21.41 0.87
CA ASP A 28 -14.70 -21.15 -0.55
C ASP A 28 -14.15 -19.75 -0.86
N MET A 29 -14.36 -18.77 0.03
CA MET A 29 -13.81 -17.42 -0.14
C MET A 29 -12.31 -17.32 0.17
N VAL A 30 -11.78 -18.17 1.05
CA VAL A 30 -10.33 -18.26 1.30
C VAL A 30 -9.61 -18.67 0.02
N THR A 31 -10.21 -19.55 -0.79
CA THR A 31 -9.70 -19.94 -2.10
C THR A 31 -9.86 -18.83 -3.16
N GLY A 32 -10.89 -17.99 -3.03
CA GLY A 32 -11.14 -16.84 -3.91
C GLY A 32 -10.14 -15.69 -3.66
N GLU A 33 -9.87 -15.36 -2.41
CA GLU A 33 -8.87 -14.34 -2.04
C GLU A 33 -7.45 -14.76 -2.44
N GLY A 34 -7.10 -16.04 -2.27
CA GLY A 34 -5.83 -16.58 -2.72
C GLY A 34 -5.66 -16.54 -4.23
N ARG A 35 -6.72 -16.83 -4.99
CA ARG A 35 -6.68 -16.72 -6.46
C ARG A 35 -6.53 -15.27 -6.91
N LEU A 36 -7.27 -14.35 -6.30
CA LEU A 36 -7.15 -12.92 -6.60
C LEU A 36 -5.73 -12.42 -6.36
N PHE A 37 -5.14 -12.80 -5.23
CA PHE A 37 -3.75 -12.45 -4.94
C PHE A 37 -2.77 -12.96 -6.00
N LEU A 38 -2.90 -14.21 -6.43
CA LEU A 38 -2.03 -14.79 -7.47
C LEU A 38 -2.19 -14.06 -8.81
N GLU A 39 -3.41 -13.69 -9.20
CA GLU A 39 -3.64 -12.91 -10.42
C GLU A 39 -3.06 -11.49 -10.30
N GLU A 40 -3.21 -10.82 -9.14
CA GLU A 40 -2.56 -9.53 -8.88
C GLU A 40 -1.04 -9.62 -9.00
N GLN A 41 -0.42 -10.65 -8.42
CA GLN A 41 1.02 -10.87 -8.50
C GLN A 41 1.49 -11.05 -9.96
N LYS A 42 0.75 -11.84 -10.74
CA LYS A 42 1.04 -12.05 -12.15
C LYS A 42 0.96 -10.75 -12.96
N GLN A 43 -0.10 -9.97 -12.76
CA GLN A 43 -0.25 -8.67 -13.42
C GLN A 43 0.88 -7.69 -13.06
N ILE A 44 1.29 -7.64 -11.78
CA ILE A 44 2.42 -6.83 -11.33
C ILE A 44 3.71 -7.25 -12.04
N GLN A 45 3.97 -8.55 -12.16
CA GLN A 45 5.14 -9.08 -12.87
C GLN A 45 5.11 -8.71 -14.35
N GLU A 46 3.97 -8.86 -15.02
CA GLU A 46 3.79 -8.49 -16.43
C GLU A 46 4.03 -6.98 -16.65
N MET A 47 3.45 -6.13 -15.81
CA MET A 47 3.67 -4.68 -15.89
C MET A 47 5.13 -4.30 -15.67
N ALA A 48 5.83 -5.00 -14.79
CA ALA A 48 7.23 -4.73 -14.50
C ALA A 48 8.19 -5.13 -15.63
N VAL A 49 7.78 -5.92 -16.60
CA VAL A 49 8.58 -6.26 -17.80
C VAL A 49 8.67 -5.05 -18.75
N GLY A 50 7.64 -4.20 -18.76
CA GLY A 50 7.52 -3.08 -19.70
C GLY A 50 8.50 -1.91 -19.47
N GLY A 51 9.28 -1.91 -18.40
CA GLY A 51 10.24 -0.86 -18.07
C GLY A 51 10.16 -0.39 -16.61
N PRO A 52 10.75 0.76 -16.28
CA PRO A 52 10.68 1.35 -14.94
C PRO A 52 9.25 1.63 -14.53
N ALA A 53 8.87 1.19 -13.32
CA ALA A 53 7.51 1.36 -12.80
C ALA A 53 7.54 1.58 -11.27
N VAL A 54 6.51 2.25 -10.76
CA VAL A 54 6.28 2.44 -9.33
C VAL A 54 4.98 1.73 -8.95
N PHE A 55 5.05 0.80 -8.02
CA PHE A 55 3.91 0.05 -7.51
C PHE A 55 3.57 0.50 -6.10
N LEU A 56 2.28 0.73 -5.83
CA LEU A 56 1.80 1.13 -4.51
C LEU A 56 1.00 -0.01 -3.86
N GLY A 57 1.54 -0.61 -2.79
CA GLY A 57 0.87 -1.65 -2.05
C GLY A 57 0.82 -3.00 -2.78
N HIS A 58 -0.29 -3.76 -2.61
CA HIS A 58 -0.57 -5.05 -3.25
C HIS A 58 0.51 -6.14 -3.08
N CYS A 59 1.35 -6.01 -2.03
CA CYS A 59 2.54 -6.86 -1.84
C CYS A 59 3.44 -6.95 -3.09
N ALA A 60 3.52 -5.86 -3.88
CA ALA A 60 4.28 -5.82 -5.12
C ALA A 60 5.77 -6.16 -4.92
N ALA A 61 6.33 -5.80 -3.77
CA ALA A 61 7.69 -6.18 -3.40
C ALA A 61 7.89 -7.71 -3.31
N GLU A 62 6.85 -8.45 -2.93
CA GLU A 62 6.91 -9.93 -2.92
C GLU A 62 6.78 -10.50 -4.34
N ALA A 63 5.88 -9.93 -5.16
CA ALA A 63 5.74 -10.30 -6.57
C ALA A 63 7.03 -10.13 -7.37
N LEU A 64 7.81 -9.11 -7.01
CA LEU A 64 9.01 -8.68 -7.74
C LEU A 64 10.32 -9.00 -7.01
N LYS A 65 10.29 -9.85 -5.96
CA LYS A 65 11.45 -10.10 -5.09
C LYS A 65 12.71 -10.54 -5.83
N ASP A 66 12.54 -11.26 -6.93
CA ASP A 66 13.64 -11.77 -7.76
C ASP A 66 14.02 -10.81 -8.90
N LYS A 67 13.34 -9.63 -9.00
CA LYS A 67 13.60 -8.66 -10.05
C LYS A 67 14.82 -7.82 -9.72
N GLN A 68 15.80 -7.81 -10.60
CA GLN A 68 16.98 -6.93 -10.48
C GLN A 68 16.56 -5.46 -10.53
N GLY A 69 17.15 -4.64 -9.65
CA GLY A 69 16.86 -3.21 -9.56
C GLY A 69 15.57 -2.88 -8.77
N LEU A 70 14.96 -3.87 -8.10
CA LEU A 70 13.86 -3.61 -7.17
C LEU A 70 14.37 -2.78 -5.98
N VAL A 71 13.66 -1.71 -5.65
CA VAL A 71 13.85 -0.92 -4.42
C VAL A 71 12.55 -0.95 -3.62
N ARG A 72 12.59 -1.50 -2.42
CA ARG A 72 11.45 -1.62 -1.50
C ARG A 72 11.44 -0.44 -0.55
N VAL A 73 10.38 0.35 -0.61
CA VAL A 73 10.26 1.58 0.16
C VAL A 73 9.09 1.50 1.14
N PHE A 74 9.33 1.86 2.39
CA PHE A 74 8.28 2.05 3.38
C PHE A 74 8.21 3.52 3.79
N ILE A 75 7.05 4.14 3.56
CA ILE A 75 6.79 5.52 3.98
C ILE A 75 5.94 5.48 5.24
N ARG A 76 6.53 5.84 6.36
CA ARG A 76 5.83 5.98 7.63
C ARG A 76 5.42 7.42 7.89
N CYS A 77 4.49 7.60 8.81
CA CYS A 77 4.03 8.89 9.25
C CYS A 77 3.57 8.82 10.72
N SER A 78 3.79 9.88 11.50
CA SER A 78 3.26 9.95 12.86
C SER A 78 1.73 9.92 12.89
N GLY A 79 1.14 9.50 14.01
CA GLY A 79 -0.31 9.43 14.16
C GLY A 79 -0.98 10.80 13.98
N GLU A 80 -0.38 11.87 14.47
CA GLU A 80 -0.91 13.23 14.34
C GLU A 80 -0.85 13.74 12.89
N ALA A 81 0.28 13.53 12.20
CA ALA A 81 0.39 13.92 10.79
C ALA A 81 -0.56 13.11 9.89
N LYS A 82 -0.79 11.81 10.20
CA LYS A 82 -1.82 11.00 9.52
C LYS A 82 -3.22 11.57 9.72
N LYS A 83 -3.59 11.92 10.95
CA LYS A 83 -4.90 12.50 11.25
C LYS A 83 -5.12 13.80 10.48
N LYS A 84 -4.13 14.70 10.52
CA LYS A 84 -4.19 15.98 9.80
C LYS A 84 -4.42 15.75 8.29
N ARG A 85 -3.65 14.86 7.67
CA ARG A 85 -3.77 14.55 6.24
C ARG A 85 -5.14 13.93 5.90
N ILE A 86 -5.62 12.97 6.71
CA ILE A 86 -6.94 12.37 6.51
C ILE A 86 -8.04 13.44 6.61
N GLN A 87 -7.90 14.40 7.51
CA GLN A 87 -8.85 15.50 7.65
C GLN A 87 -8.86 16.41 6.43
N GLU A 88 -7.68 16.76 5.91
CA GLU A 88 -7.52 17.62 4.74
C GLU A 88 -8.03 16.94 3.46
N ASP A 89 -7.68 15.66 3.27
CA ASP A 89 -7.98 14.93 2.02
C ASP A 89 -9.42 14.41 1.95
N TYR A 90 -10.00 14.00 3.09
CA TYR A 90 -11.30 13.29 3.10
C TYR A 90 -12.43 14.05 3.79
N GLN A 91 -12.17 15.22 4.38
CA GLN A 91 -13.17 16.05 5.09
C GLN A 91 -14.04 15.26 6.09
N LEU A 92 -13.46 14.26 6.73
CA LEU A 92 -14.15 13.37 7.67
C LEU A 92 -14.29 14.04 9.05
N PRO A 93 -15.37 13.69 9.80
CA PRO A 93 -15.53 14.17 11.17
C PRO A 93 -14.35 13.73 12.06
N PRO A 94 -13.77 14.63 12.87
CA PRO A 94 -12.59 14.36 13.69
C PRO A 94 -12.72 13.14 14.61
N GLU A 95 -13.92 12.88 15.14
CA GLU A 95 -14.22 11.78 16.04
C GLU A 95 -14.12 10.40 15.37
N LYS A 96 -14.27 10.33 14.05
CA LYS A 96 -14.18 9.08 13.28
C LYS A 96 -12.77 8.79 12.75
N MET A 97 -11.90 9.79 12.72
CA MET A 97 -10.60 9.66 12.06
C MET A 97 -9.69 8.60 12.68
N GLU A 98 -9.65 8.51 14.01
CA GLU A 98 -8.80 7.52 14.69
C GLU A 98 -9.30 6.09 14.46
N SER A 99 -10.60 5.87 14.47
CA SER A 99 -11.17 4.55 14.20
C SER A 99 -10.96 4.12 12.75
N ILE A 100 -11.14 5.04 11.81
CA ILE A 100 -10.89 4.82 10.37
C ILE A 100 -9.40 4.52 10.13
N ARG A 101 -8.51 5.33 10.68
CA ARG A 101 -7.06 5.10 10.58
C ARG A 101 -6.67 3.71 11.07
N LYS A 102 -7.12 3.34 12.28
CA LYS A 102 -6.84 2.03 12.89
C LYS A 102 -7.44 0.88 12.07
N PHE A 103 -8.61 1.08 11.49
CA PHE A 103 -9.23 0.10 10.62
C PHE A 103 -8.37 -0.18 9.38
N PHE A 104 -7.96 0.86 8.66
CA PHE A 104 -7.13 0.68 7.47
C PHE A 104 -5.73 0.13 7.78
N ASP A 105 -5.10 0.58 8.88
CA ASP A 105 -3.79 0.05 9.28
C ASP A 105 -3.89 -1.44 9.64
N ARG A 106 -4.97 -1.89 10.31
CA ARG A 106 -5.20 -3.31 10.58
C ARG A 106 -5.45 -4.13 9.31
N LYS A 107 -6.23 -3.59 8.36
CA LYS A 107 -6.49 -4.28 7.08
C LYS A 107 -5.21 -4.47 6.28
N ARG A 108 -4.36 -3.43 6.16
CA ARG A 108 -3.06 -3.55 5.50
C ARG A 108 -2.16 -4.57 6.20
N ALA A 109 -2.09 -4.54 7.53
CA ALA A 109 -1.29 -5.49 8.30
C ALA A 109 -1.76 -6.93 8.09
N ALA A 110 -3.08 -7.16 8.13
CA ALA A 110 -3.66 -8.49 7.91
C ALA A 110 -3.39 -8.99 6.49
N TYR A 111 -3.64 -8.16 5.47
CA TYR A 111 -3.36 -8.49 4.07
C TYR A 111 -1.88 -8.83 3.84
N TYR A 112 -0.98 -7.98 4.31
CA TYR A 112 0.46 -8.21 4.16
C TYR A 112 0.89 -9.49 4.86
N LYS A 113 0.45 -9.71 6.10
CA LYS A 113 0.79 -10.91 6.88
C LYS A 113 0.25 -12.19 6.24
N ALA A 114 -0.99 -12.17 5.75
CA ALA A 114 -1.60 -13.32 5.09
C ALA A 114 -0.82 -13.75 3.83
N ASN A 115 -0.32 -12.78 3.07
CA ASN A 115 0.32 -13.03 1.77
C ASN A 115 1.86 -13.15 1.84
N THR A 116 2.50 -12.69 2.92
CA THR A 116 3.98 -12.72 3.05
C THR A 116 4.47 -13.43 4.30
N SER A 117 3.56 -13.75 5.24
CA SER A 117 3.88 -14.26 6.58
C SER A 117 4.74 -13.31 7.44
N ARG A 118 4.91 -12.05 7.03
CA ARG A 118 5.76 -11.03 7.69
C ARG A 118 4.91 -9.91 8.30
N ASP A 119 5.51 -9.15 9.23
CA ASP A 119 4.92 -7.88 9.69
C ASP A 119 5.27 -6.76 8.70
N TRP A 120 4.26 -6.07 8.20
CA TRP A 120 4.44 -4.96 7.24
C TRP A 120 5.19 -3.75 7.81
N ARG A 121 5.30 -3.65 9.14
CA ARG A 121 6.03 -2.58 9.85
C ARG A 121 7.49 -2.92 10.11
N ASP A 122 7.88 -4.15 9.89
CA ASP A 122 9.26 -4.58 10.11
C ASP A 122 10.17 -3.90 9.07
N PRO A 123 11.14 -3.05 9.50
CA PRO A 123 12.04 -2.36 8.60
C PRO A 123 12.90 -3.32 7.76
N GLU A 124 13.14 -4.54 8.22
CA GLU A 124 13.90 -5.56 7.49
C GLU A 124 13.25 -5.97 6.16
N ASN A 125 11.96 -5.67 5.99
CA ASN A 125 11.26 -5.93 4.72
C ASN A 125 11.54 -4.88 3.63
N TYR A 126 12.26 -3.79 3.95
CA TYR A 126 12.43 -2.64 3.08
C TYR A 126 13.89 -2.23 2.93
N ASP A 127 14.23 -1.73 1.77
CA ASP A 127 15.57 -1.20 1.50
C ASP A 127 15.69 0.24 2.01
N ILE A 128 14.56 0.97 2.09
CA ILE A 128 14.47 2.36 2.56
C ILE A 128 13.20 2.56 3.38
N VAL A 129 13.36 3.23 4.53
CA VAL A 129 12.24 3.67 5.37
C VAL A 129 12.30 5.19 5.51
N LEU A 130 11.24 5.89 5.04
CA LEU A 130 11.13 7.35 5.11
C LEU A 130 10.04 7.77 6.09
N ASP A 131 10.29 8.84 6.84
CA ASP A 131 9.30 9.46 7.73
C ASP A 131 8.75 10.74 7.09
N SER A 132 7.57 10.64 6.48
CA SER A 132 6.93 11.76 5.80
C SER A 132 6.40 12.84 6.76
N SER A 133 6.32 12.57 8.06
CA SER A 133 6.00 13.61 9.04
C SER A 133 7.19 14.52 9.34
N ARG A 134 8.41 14.08 9.07
CA ARG A 134 9.65 14.87 9.23
C ARG A 134 10.13 15.48 7.90
N LEU A 135 10.11 14.70 6.84
CA LEU A 135 10.62 15.11 5.53
C LEU A 135 9.61 15.89 4.70
N GLY A 136 8.32 15.79 5.03
CA GLY A 136 7.26 16.20 4.13
C GLY A 136 7.16 15.29 2.89
N ILE A 137 6.18 15.55 2.02
CA ILE A 137 6.00 14.80 0.76
C ILE A 137 7.17 15.12 -0.18
N GLU A 138 7.46 16.39 -0.39
CA GLU A 138 8.52 16.84 -1.30
C GLU A 138 9.90 16.31 -0.91
N GLY A 139 10.20 16.27 0.41
CA GLY A 139 11.44 15.69 0.89
C GLY A 139 11.54 14.19 0.62
N CYS A 140 10.45 13.45 0.81
CA CYS A 140 10.42 12.03 0.46
C CYS A 140 10.61 11.82 -1.05
N VAL A 141 9.95 12.63 -1.88
CA VAL A 141 10.11 12.57 -3.35
C VAL A 141 11.55 12.87 -3.77
N ALA A 142 12.19 13.88 -3.17
CA ALA A 142 13.58 14.23 -3.47
C ALA A 142 14.55 13.08 -3.17
N VAL A 143 14.37 12.41 -2.02
CA VAL A 143 15.18 11.23 -1.64
C VAL A 143 14.96 10.11 -2.64
N LEU A 144 13.71 9.80 -3.01
CA LEU A 144 13.41 8.72 -3.93
C LEU A 144 13.94 9.00 -5.34
N LYS A 145 13.81 10.23 -5.84
CA LYS A 145 14.38 10.63 -7.13
C LYS A 145 15.89 10.41 -7.19
N GLY A 146 16.62 10.78 -6.13
CA GLY A 146 18.06 10.59 -6.07
C GLY A 146 18.53 9.13 -6.17
N LEU A 147 17.63 8.14 -6.04
CA LEU A 147 17.97 6.73 -6.24
C LEU A 147 17.98 6.34 -7.74
N PHE A 148 17.26 7.07 -8.56
CA PHE A 148 17.05 6.76 -9.98
C PHE A 148 17.82 7.69 -10.92
N ASP A 149 18.38 8.78 -10.41
CA ASP A 149 19.16 9.76 -11.18
C ASP A 149 20.65 9.38 -11.32
N LYS A 150 20.97 8.06 -11.34
CA LYS A 150 22.33 7.54 -11.50
C LYS A 150 22.57 7.04 -12.90
#